data_9f26e28acc1e166073128cad5d4a4d81
#
_entry.id   9f26e28acc1e166073128cad5d4a4d81
#
_cell.length_a   1.000
_cell.length_b   1.000
_cell.length_c   1.000
_cell.angle_alpha   90.00
_cell.angle_beta   90.00
_cell.angle_gamma   90.00
#
_symmetry.space_group_name_H-M   'P 1'
#
loop_
_entity.id
_entity.type
_entity.pdbx_description
1 polymer ?
#
loop_
_entity_poly.entity_id
_entity_poly.type
_entity_poly.pdbx_seq_one_letter_code
_entity_poly.pdbx_strand_id
1 'polypeptide(L)'
;MNIKMLKLYHYPATRSARVLWALHETVGNDFELETVELYKGVQYSAEYLRKNPNHNVPLLEITFEDGTIHQMLESVAMVEWLVDAFPGKELAPAAGELSIARADYLQMLHFGGTWMD
;
A
#
# COMPACT_ATOMS: atom_id res chain seq x y z
N MET A 1 -6.33 -2.40 -17.03
CA MET A 1 -6.45 -1.00 -16.57
C MET A 1 -5.09 -0.46 -16.23
N ASN A 2 -4.76 0.74 -16.69
CA ASN A 2 -3.50 1.38 -16.35
C ASN A 2 -3.70 2.33 -15.17
N ILE A 3 -2.68 2.38 -14.31
CA ILE A 3 -2.65 3.28 -13.17
C ILE A 3 -2.30 4.68 -13.67
N LYS A 4 -3.11 5.66 -13.29
CA LYS A 4 -2.86 7.08 -13.55
C LYS A 4 -2.13 7.74 -12.39
N MET A 5 -2.54 7.44 -11.14
CA MET A 5 -2.03 8.08 -9.95
C MET A 5 -2.12 7.15 -8.75
N LEU A 6 -1.08 7.15 -7.93
CA LEU A 6 -1.07 6.52 -6.62
C LEU A 6 -0.94 7.61 -5.57
N LYS A 7 -1.75 7.53 -4.53
CA LYS A 7 -1.69 8.46 -3.39
C LYS A 7 -1.72 7.67 -2.10
N LEU A 8 -0.73 7.91 -1.25
CA LEU A 8 -0.66 7.28 0.08
C LEU A 8 -1.06 8.28 1.15
N TYR A 9 -2.02 7.90 1.97
CA TYR A 9 -2.36 8.59 3.21
C TYR A 9 -1.53 7.95 4.32
N HIS A 10 -0.70 8.74 4.98
CA HIS A 10 0.45 8.30 5.75
C HIS A 10 0.58 9.08 7.05
N TYR A 11 1.18 8.44 8.06
CA TYR A 11 1.72 9.12 9.23
C TYR A 11 3.04 8.45 9.62
N PRO A 12 4.09 9.25 9.95
CA PRO A 12 5.41 8.68 10.27
C PRO A 12 5.35 7.71 11.45
N ALA A 13 6.23 6.71 11.43
CA ALA A 13 6.37 5.68 12.47
C ALA A 13 5.09 4.82 12.67
N THR A 14 4.29 4.66 11.63
CA THR A 14 3.16 3.74 11.62
C THR A 14 3.36 2.67 10.54
N ARG A 15 2.40 1.73 10.43
CA ARG A 15 2.44 0.71 9.37
C ARG A 15 2.47 1.30 7.96
N SER A 16 2.07 2.56 7.79
CA SER A 16 2.13 3.22 6.49
C SER A 16 3.57 3.37 5.97
N ALA A 17 4.58 3.32 6.85
CA ALA A 17 5.98 3.36 6.45
C ALA A 17 6.37 2.20 5.53
N ARG A 18 5.75 1.03 5.71
CA ARG A 18 5.98 -0.14 4.85
C ARG A 18 5.54 0.15 3.42
N VAL A 19 4.39 0.77 3.28
CA VAL A 19 3.82 1.10 1.97
C VAL A 19 4.60 2.23 1.32
N LEU A 20 5.02 3.21 2.11
CA LEU A 20 5.88 4.29 1.62
C LEU A 20 7.18 3.73 1.03
N TRP A 21 7.80 2.79 1.73
CA TRP A 21 9.01 2.13 1.24
C TRP A 21 8.73 1.38 -0.07
N ALA A 22 7.64 0.60 -0.12
CA ALA A 22 7.28 -0.15 -1.32
C ALA A 22 6.98 0.78 -2.50
N LEU A 23 6.38 1.94 -2.28
CA LEU A 23 6.16 2.93 -3.32
C LEU A 23 7.48 3.45 -3.88
N HIS A 24 8.43 3.81 -3.03
CA HIS A 24 9.75 4.26 -3.51
C HIS A 24 10.47 3.18 -4.32
N GLU A 25 10.35 1.92 -3.94
CA GLU A 25 11.01 0.81 -4.64
C GLU A 25 10.31 0.45 -5.97
N THR A 26 9.04 0.78 -6.12
CA THR A 26 8.29 0.44 -7.35
C THR A 26 8.17 1.62 -8.31
N VAL A 27 7.76 2.77 -7.84
CA VAL A 27 7.49 3.94 -8.69
C VAL A 27 8.41 5.13 -8.41
N GLY A 28 9.39 4.97 -7.51
CA GLY A 28 10.31 6.04 -7.14
C GLY A 28 9.58 7.14 -6.39
N ASN A 29 9.55 8.33 -6.96
CA ASN A 29 8.85 9.48 -6.38
C ASN A 29 7.54 9.79 -7.13
N ASP A 30 7.12 8.94 -8.04
CA ASP A 30 5.94 9.18 -8.87
C ASP A 30 4.65 8.76 -8.15
N PHE A 31 4.39 9.38 -7.03
CA PHE A 31 3.16 9.21 -6.25
C PHE A 31 2.93 10.43 -5.39
N GLU A 32 1.68 10.60 -4.92
CA GLU A 32 1.35 11.64 -3.96
C GLU A 32 1.36 11.09 -2.54
N LEU A 33 1.73 11.95 -1.59
CA LEU A 33 1.78 11.62 -0.17
C LEU A 33 0.99 12.68 0.59
N GLU A 34 0.04 12.23 1.39
CA GLU A 34 -0.69 13.12 2.29
C GLU A 34 -0.53 12.63 3.72
N THR A 35 -0.04 13.49 4.60
CA THR A 35 0.05 13.20 6.03
C THR A 35 -1.33 13.34 6.66
N VAL A 36 -1.79 12.28 7.30
CA VAL A 36 -3.03 12.30 8.10
C VAL A 36 -2.64 12.61 9.54
N GLU A 37 -3.06 13.77 10.03
CA GLU A 37 -2.72 14.23 11.38
C GLU A 37 -3.49 13.43 12.44
N LEU A 38 -2.97 12.26 12.79
CA LEU A 38 -3.64 11.32 13.70
C LEU A 38 -3.88 11.93 15.09
N TYR A 39 -2.93 12.71 15.59
CA TYR A 39 -3.06 13.34 16.90
C TYR A 39 -4.09 14.48 16.91
N LYS A 40 -4.49 14.96 15.74
CA LYS A 40 -5.54 15.97 15.58
C LYS A 40 -6.91 15.33 15.27
N GLY A 41 -6.96 14.01 15.16
CA GLY A 41 -8.19 13.29 14.89
C GLY A 41 -8.69 13.37 13.45
N VAL A 42 -7.82 13.69 12.48
CA VAL A 42 -8.21 13.80 11.07
C VAL A 42 -8.78 12.50 10.53
N GLN A 43 -8.32 11.34 11.04
CA GLN A 43 -8.83 10.03 10.65
C GLN A 43 -10.32 9.83 10.99
N TYR A 44 -10.87 10.65 11.87
CA TYR A 44 -12.27 10.62 12.26
C TYR A 44 -13.11 11.67 11.53
N SER A 45 -12.52 12.50 10.67
CA SER A 45 -13.26 13.49 9.90
C SER A 45 -14.23 12.80 8.94
N ALA A 46 -15.36 13.46 8.64
CA ALA A 46 -16.33 12.91 7.71
C ALA A 46 -15.72 12.65 6.33
N GLU A 47 -14.83 13.53 5.88
CA GLU A 47 -14.13 13.39 4.60
C GLU A 47 -13.26 12.13 4.58
N TYR A 48 -12.44 11.92 5.61
CA TYR A 48 -11.55 10.76 5.66
C TYR A 48 -12.34 9.45 5.85
N LEU A 49 -13.36 9.46 6.70
CA LEU A 49 -14.19 8.28 6.95
C LEU A 49 -14.89 7.77 5.68
N ARG A 50 -15.24 8.66 4.76
CA ARG A 50 -15.80 8.25 3.47
C ARG A 50 -14.82 7.42 2.64
N LYS A 51 -13.52 7.68 2.81
CA LYS A 51 -12.45 6.95 2.11
C LYS A 51 -12.02 5.70 2.88
N ASN A 52 -11.94 5.80 4.20
CA ASN A 52 -11.47 4.72 5.06
C ASN A 52 -12.33 4.66 6.33
N PRO A 53 -13.37 3.82 6.33
CA PRO A 53 -14.23 3.67 7.52
C PRO A 53 -13.52 3.06 8.72
N ASN A 54 -12.34 2.44 8.53
CA ASN A 54 -11.53 1.91 9.63
C ASN A 54 -10.70 2.98 10.34
N HIS A 55 -10.79 4.26 9.92
CA HIS A 55 -10.17 5.43 10.54
C HIS A 55 -8.71 5.22 10.94
N ASN A 56 -7.90 4.67 10.05
CA ASN A 56 -6.48 4.42 10.28
C ASN A 56 -5.65 4.78 9.04
N VAL A 57 -4.35 4.63 9.15
CA VAL A 57 -3.40 4.66 8.05
C VAL A 57 -2.64 3.32 8.03
N PRO A 58 -2.15 2.85 6.87
CA PRO A 58 -2.18 3.51 5.58
C PRO A 58 -3.54 3.39 4.87
N LEU A 59 -3.76 4.28 3.94
CA LEU A 59 -4.81 4.18 2.91
C LEU A 59 -4.12 4.44 1.57
N LEU A 60 -4.27 3.54 0.61
CA LEU A 60 -3.71 3.71 -0.73
C LEU A 60 -4.84 4.01 -1.70
N GLU A 61 -4.86 5.23 -2.23
CA GLU A 61 -5.82 5.62 -3.25
C GLU A 61 -5.22 5.38 -4.62
N ILE A 62 -5.89 4.56 -5.41
CA ILE A 62 -5.44 4.17 -6.74
C ILE A 62 -6.40 4.78 -7.75
N THR A 63 -5.89 5.68 -8.59
CA THR A 63 -6.66 6.26 -9.68
C THR A 63 -6.21 5.61 -10.98
N PHE A 64 -7.15 5.07 -11.73
CA PHE A 64 -6.88 4.45 -13.02
C PHE A 64 -7.14 5.44 -14.16
N GLU A 65 -6.57 5.17 -15.33
CA GLU A 65 -6.70 6.06 -16.47
C GLU A 65 -8.12 6.22 -16.99
N ASP A 66 -8.98 5.24 -16.73
CA ASP A 66 -10.41 5.33 -17.09
C ASP A 66 -11.23 6.19 -16.10
N GLY A 67 -10.57 6.75 -15.08
CA GLY A 67 -11.23 7.57 -14.06
C GLY A 67 -11.70 6.81 -12.82
N THR A 68 -11.62 5.48 -12.82
CA THR A 68 -11.96 4.68 -11.64
C THR A 68 -11.00 4.97 -10.50
N ILE A 69 -11.53 5.15 -9.29
CA ILE A 69 -10.74 5.36 -8.07
C ILE A 69 -11.05 4.24 -7.10
N HIS A 70 -10.00 3.61 -6.58
CA HIS A 70 -10.12 2.56 -5.57
C HIS A 70 -9.41 2.97 -4.29
N GLN A 71 -10.09 2.80 -3.16
CA GLN A 71 -9.52 3.04 -1.84
C GLN A 71 -9.11 1.69 -1.26
N MET A 72 -7.80 1.43 -1.19
CA MET A 72 -7.27 0.14 -0.74
C MET A 72 -6.84 0.21 0.71
N LEU A 73 -7.24 -0.78 1.50
CA LEU A 73 -6.87 -0.95 2.90
C LEU A 73 -5.90 -2.15 3.02
N GLU A 74 -5.31 -2.33 4.18
CA GLU A 74 -4.37 -3.41 4.54
C GLU A 74 -2.97 -3.22 3.96
N SER A 75 -2.03 -2.85 4.85
CA SER A 75 -0.65 -2.52 4.43
C SER A 75 0.06 -3.66 3.71
N VAL A 76 -0.11 -4.91 4.19
CA VAL A 76 0.54 -6.07 3.55
C VAL A 76 -0.01 -6.30 2.15
N ALA A 77 -1.33 -6.18 1.99
CA ALA A 77 -1.96 -6.32 0.68
C ALA A 77 -1.50 -5.23 -0.28
N MET A 78 -1.32 -4.01 0.21
CA MET A 78 -0.79 -2.90 -0.60
C MET A 78 0.62 -3.21 -1.09
N VAL A 79 1.49 -3.70 -0.21
CA VAL A 79 2.87 -4.05 -0.57
C VAL A 79 2.87 -5.16 -1.63
N GLU A 80 2.11 -6.21 -1.40
CA GLU A 80 2.02 -7.32 -2.36
C GLU A 80 1.49 -6.85 -3.71
N TRP A 81 0.43 -6.04 -3.70
CA TRP A 81 -0.16 -5.51 -4.93
C TRP A 81 0.82 -4.64 -5.70
N LEU A 82 1.55 -3.75 -5.02
CA LEU A 82 2.55 -2.90 -5.65
C LEU A 82 3.68 -3.72 -6.29
N VAL A 83 4.18 -4.71 -5.58
CA VAL A 83 5.25 -5.58 -6.08
C VAL A 83 4.78 -6.35 -7.31
N ASP A 84 3.56 -6.87 -7.29
CA ASP A 84 3.00 -7.62 -8.41
C ASP A 84 2.67 -6.72 -9.61
N ALA A 85 2.26 -5.48 -9.34
CA ALA A 85 1.94 -4.51 -10.40
C ALA A 85 3.17 -4.03 -11.17
N PHE A 86 4.36 -4.13 -10.59
CA PHE A 86 5.61 -3.67 -11.18
C PHE A 86 6.65 -4.81 -11.22
N PRO A 87 6.38 -5.89 -11.97
CA PRO A 87 7.25 -7.08 -11.94
C PRO A 87 8.66 -6.81 -12.49
N GLY A 88 8.85 -5.76 -13.28
CA GLY A 88 10.17 -5.38 -13.80
C GLY A 88 11.14 -4.93 -12.71
N LYS A 89 10.68 -4.61 -11.51
CA LYS A 89 11.55 -4.25 -10.39
C LYS A 89 12.14 -5.47 -9.68
N GLU A 90 11.62 -6.67 -9.96
CA GLU A 90 12.15 -7.94 -9.45
C GLU A 90 12.27 -7.99 -7.92
N LEU A 91 11.25 -7.46 -7.22
CA LEU A 91 11.26 -7.38 -5.75
C LEU A 91 10.79 -8.67 -5.08
N ALA A 92 10.22 -9.60 -5.86
CA ALA A 92 9.69 -10.86 -5.35
C ALA A 92 9.71 -11.92 -6.44
N PRO A 93 9.65 -13.21 -6.06
CA PRO A 93 9.39 -14.28 -7.02
C PRO A 93 8.06 -14.03 -7.73
N ALA A 94 7.96 -14.44 -9.00
CA ALA A 94 6.81 -14.16 -9.83
C ALA A 94 5.51 -14.65 -9.20
N ALA A 95 4.45 -13.84 -9.32
CA ALA A 95 3.12 -14.20 -8.83
C ALA A 95 2.64 -15.48 -9.55
N GLY A 96 2.12 -16.44 -8.76
CA GLY A 96 1.67 -17.72 -9.29
C GLY A 96 2.78 -18.73 -9.56
N GLU A 97 4.03 -18.39 -9.33
CA GLU A 97 5.14 -19.33 -9.48
C GLU A 97 5.02 -20.49 -8.49
N LEU A 98 5.14 -21.72 -8.98
CA LEU A 98 5.09 -22.92 -8.15
C LEU A 98 6.51 -23.24 -7.64
N SER A 99 6.96 -22.44 -6.67
CA SER A 99 8.31 -22.59 -6.13
C SER A 99 8.32 -22.40 -4.61
N ILE A 100 9.34 -22.96 -3.98
CA ILE A 100 9.59 -22.73 -2.54
C ILE A 100 9.86 -21.26 -2.30
N ALA A 101 10.59 -20.61 -3.20
CA ALA A 101 10.90 -19.18 -3.07
C ALA A 101 9.64 -18.34 -3.00
N ARG A 102 8.64 -18.59 -3.84
CA ARG A 102 7.37 -17.85 -3.81
C ARG A 102 6.59 -18.16 -2.52
N ALA A 103 6.56 -19.41 -2.08
CA ALA A 103 5.90 -19.79 -0.83
C ALA A 103 6.54 -19.10 0.37
N ASP A 104 7.86 -19.10 0.45
CA ASP A 104 8.59 -18.43 1.53
C ASP A 104 8.37 -16.93 1.52
N TYR A 105 8.37 -16.32 0.34
CA TYR A 105 8.09 -14.89 0.20
C TYR A 105 6.72 -14.53 0.77
N LEU A 106 5.67 -15.27 0.39
CA LEU A 106 4.31 -15.01 0.89
C LEU A 106 4.23 -15.22 2.39
N GLN A 107 4.85 -16.27 2.90
CA GLN A 107 4.86 -16.55 4.34
C GLN A 107 5.51 -15.41 5.12
N MET A 108 6.69 -14.97 4.68
CA MET A 108 7.42 -13.90 5.38
C MET A 108 6.73 -12.53 5.23
N LEU A 109 6.11 -12.28 4.09
CA LEU A 109 5.35 -11.05 3.88
C LEU A 109 4.20 -10.95 4.90
N HIS A 110 3.41 -12.01 5.04
CA HIS A 110 2.29 -12.02 5.97
C HIS A 110 2.73 -12.11 7.43
N PHE A 111 3.82 -12.83 7.70
CA PHE A 111 4.43 -12.86 9.03
C PHE A 111 4.83 -11.45 9.46
N GLY A 112 5.48 -10.69 8.57
CA GLY A 112 5.83 -9.30 8.83
C GLY A 112 4.64 -8.43 9.15
N GLY A 113 3.51 -8.65 8.46
CA GLY A 113 2.28 -7.89 8.70
C GLY A 113 1.55 -8.24 9.99
N THR A 114 1.81 -9.41 10.55
CA THR A 114 1.07 -9.92 11.72
C THR A 114 1.90 -9.89 13.00
N TRP A 115 3.17 -10.28 12.93
CA TRP A 115 4.00 -10.56 14.10
C TRP A 115 5.11 -9.54 14.35
N MET A 116 5.47 -8.74 13.36
CA MET A 116 6.63 -7.84 13.45
C MET A 116 6.24 -6.37 13.62
N ASP A 117 5.12 -6.10 14.19
CA ASP A 117 4.67 -4.72 14.44
C ASP A 117 5.31 -4.10 15.67
#